data_28e8e96ebff88227c236090ad8bc716f
#
_entry.id   28e8e96ebff88227c236090ad8bc716f
#
_cell.length_a   1.000
_cell.length_b   1.000
_cell.length_c   1.000
_cell.angle_alpha   90.00
_cell.angle_beta   90.00
_cell.angle_gamma   90.00
#
_symmetry.space_group_name_H-M   'P 1'
#
loop_
_entity.id
_entity.type
_entity.pdbx_description
1 polymer ?
#
loop_
_entity_poly.entity_id
_entity_poly.type
_entity_poly.pdbx_seq_one_letter_code
_entity_poly.pdbx_strand_id
1 'polypeptide(L)' 'MVIAWQSKGCTICRGLWEMGDHPPELSMSILLHAQLHRCSSCGTYWEQLERYADTISEEVARERYPQVFKVEKI' A
#
# COMPACT_ATOMS: atom_id res chain seq x y z
N MET A 1 -8.11 15.28 -11.22
CA MET A 1 -8.43 13.94 -11.13
C MET A 1 -9.05 13.58 -9.82
N VAL A 2 -10.03 12.83 -9.82
CA VAL A 2 -10.70 12.46 -8.62
C VAL A 2 -10.06 11.25 -8.04
N ILE A 3 -9.68 11.35 -6.79
CA ILE A 3 -9.11 10.23 -6.14
C ILE A 3 -10.09 9.72 -5.17
N ALA A 4 -10.49 8.52 -5.35
CA ALA A 4 -11.55 7.96 -4.53
C ALA A 4 -11.08 7.52 -3.16
N TRP A 5 -9.90 7.92 -2.77
CA TRP A 5 -9.42 7.43 -1.50
C TRP A 5 -9.79 8.30 -0.31
N GLN A 6 -10.63 9.28 -0.49
CA GLN A 6 -11.06 10.05 0.66
C GLN A 6 -11.78 9.17 1.67
N SER A 7 -12.34 8.05 1.21
CA SER A 7 -13.02 7.15 2.12
C SER A 7 -12.18 5.92 2.45
N LYS A 8 -10.91 5.91 2.06
CA LYS A 8 -10.07 4.75 2.27
C LYS A 8 -8.94 5.08 3.22
N GLY A 9 -8.52 4.09 3.98
CA GLY A 9 -7.44 4.29 4.92
C GLY A 9 -7.86 5.24 6.03
N CYS A 10 -6.89 5.92 6.59
CA CYS A 10 -7.16 6.89 7.65
C CYS A 10 -6.62 8.24 7.24
N THR A 11 -6.91 9.22 8.06
CA THR A 11 -6.46 10.59 7.78
C THR A 11 -4.95 10.67 7.66
N ILE A 12 -4.24 9.84 8.40
CA ILE A 12 -2.79 9.90 8.41
C ILE A 12 -2.21 9.39 7.09
N CYS A 13 -2.63 8.22 6.63
CA CYS A 13 -2.07 7.72 5.39
C CYS A 13 -2.52 8.53 4.19
N ARG A 14 -3.77 8.98 4.19
CA ARG A 14 -4.22 9.84 3.10
C ARG A 14 -3.44 11.15 3.09
N GLY A 15 -3.17 11.68 4.29
CA GLY A 15 -2.39 12.91 4.38
C GLY A 15 -0.99 12.76 3.86
N LEU A 16 -0.39 11.59 4.09
CA LEU A 16 0.94 11.35 3.58
C LEU A 16 0.97 11.42 2.07
N TRP A 17 0.01 10.76 1.41
CA TRP A 17 -0.05 10.79 -0.04
C TRP A 17 -0.30 12.20 -0.55
N GLU A 18 -1.14 12.94 0.16
CA GLU A 18 -1.47 14.29 -0.26
C GLU A 18 -0.29 15.24 -0.18
N MET A 19 0.63 15.00 0.75
CA MET A 19 1.77 15.87 0.85
C MET A 19 2.97 15.35 0.06
N GLY A 20 2.74 14.36 -0.78
CA GLY A 20 3.82 13.85 -1.61
C GLY A 20 4.71 12.84 -0.93
N ASP A 21 4.26 12.30 0.16
CA ASP A 21 4.99 11.28 0.88
C ASP A 21 4.23 9.97 0.75
N HIS A 22 4.48 8.99 1.59
CA HIS A 22 3.78 7.72 1.53
C HIS A 22 3.93 7.00 2.86
N PRO A 23 3.03 6.06 3.15
CA PRO A 23 3.21 5.20 4.33
C PRO A 23 4.45 4.33 4.17
N PRO A 24 4.90 3.69 5.24
CA PRO A 24 6.10 2.88 5.15
C PRO A 24 6.01 1.82 4.06
N GLU A 25 7.05 1.70 3.28
CA GLU A 25 7.08 0.75 2.19
C GLU A 25 7.47 -0.62 2.71
N LEU A 26 6.73 -1.65 2.34
CA LEU A 26 7.01 -3.01 2.75
C LEU A 26 7.74 -3.79 1.68
N SER A 27 7.44 -3.55 0.42
CA SER A 27 8.04 -4.32 -0.64
C SER A 27 7.82 -3.63 -1.98
N MET A 28 8.51 -4.13 -2.98
CA MET A 28 8.37 -3.62 -4.32
C MET A 28 8.34 -4.80 -5.27
N SER A 29 7.53 -4.71 -6.31
CA SER A 29 7.49 -5.74 -7.33
C SER A 29 7.99 -5.15 -8.64
N ILE A 30 9.11 -5.66 -9.13
CA ILE A 30 9.65 -5.20 -10.39
C ILE A 30 8.74 -5.61 -11.53
N LEU A 31 8.17 -6.80 -11.44
CA LEU A 31 7.31 -7.28 -12.50
C LEU A 31 6.04 -6.44 -12.63
N LEU A 32 5.50 -6.01 -11.52
CA LEU A 32 4.27 -5.23 -11.54
C LEU A 32 4.53 -3.74 -11.61
N HIS A 33 5.78 -3.33 -11.45
CA HIS A 33 6.15 -1.92 -11.39
C HIS A 33 5.33 -1.25 -10.28
N ALA A 34 5.28 -1.89 -9.13
CA ALA A 34 4.43 -1.45 -8.04
C ALA A 34 5.15 -1.60 -6.72
N GLN A 35 4.69 -0.84 -5.73
CA GLN A 35 5.26 -0.89 -4.40
C GLN A 35 4.14 -1.07 -3.41
N LEU A 36 4.39 -1.85 -2.38
CA LEU A 36 3.42 -2.08 -1.34
C LEU A 36 3.78 -1.27 -0.11
N HIS A 37 2.81 -0.53 0.40
CA HIS A 37 2.98 0.25 1.61
C HIS A 37 1.91 -0.14 2.61
N ARG A 38 2.16 0.11 3.87
CA ARG A 38 1.17 -0.17 4.89
C ARG A 38 1.19 0.97 5.90
N CYS A 39 0.03 1.52 6.16
CA CYS A 39 -0.10 2.59 7.13
C CYS A 39 0.14 2.02 8.53
N SER A 40 1.04 2.63 9.29
CA SER A 40 1.33 2.18 10.63
C SER A 40 0.24 2.57 11.61
N SER A 41 -0.66 3.45 11.20
CA SER A 41 -1.72 3.92 12.07
C SER A 41 -2.98 3.05 11.95
N CYS A 42 -3.43 2.78 10.75
CA CYS A 42 -4.66 2.02 10.57
C CYS A 42 -4.45 0.64 9.94
N GLY A 43 -3.26 0.36 9.46
CA GLY A 43 -2.95 -0.95 8.90
C GLY A 43 -3.42 -1.16 7.48
N THR A 44 -3.91 -0.13 6.83
CA THR A 44 -4.38 -0.25 5.45
C THR A 44 -3.21 -0.50 4.52
N TYR A 45 -3.37 -1.42 3.61
CA TYR A 45 -2.37 -1.68 2.59
C TYR A 45 -2.62 -0.79 1.38
N TRP A 46 -1.56 -0.17 0.90
CA TRP A 46 -1.63 0.67 -0.27
C TRP A 46 -0.68 0.14 -1.32
N GLU A 47 -1.11 0.16 -2.56
CA GLU A 47 -0.24 -0.24 -3.66
C GLU A 47 0.01 0.99 -4.52
N GLN A 48 1.28 1.35 -4.68
CA GLN A 48 1.65 2.51 -5.47
C GLN A 48 2.14 2.03 -6.83
N LEU A 49 1.52 2.53 -7.88
CA LEU A 49 1.92 2.21 -9.22
C LEU A 49 2.55 3.45 -9.83
N GLU A 50 2.89 3.36 -11.13
CA GLU A 50 3.58 4.46 -11.76
C GLU A 50 2.82 5.76 -11.73
N ARG A 51 1.52 5.70 -11.86
CA ARG A 51 0.74 6.89 -11.99
C ARG A 51 -0.20 7.16 -10.84
N TYR A 52 -0.45 6.18 -10.00
CA TYR A 52 -1.40 6.38 -8.92
C TYR A 52 -1.12 5.40 -7.79
N ALA A 53 -1.79 5.62 -6.68
CA ALA A 53 -1.76 4.70 -5.55
C ALA A 53 -3.19 4.46 -5.12
N ASP A 54 -3.46 3.28 -4.60
CA ASP A 54 -4.81 2.96 -4.13
C ASP A 54 -4.67 1.91 -3.03
N THR A 55 -5.75 1.73 -2.28
CA THR A 55 -5.76 0.71 -1.24
C THR A 55 -6.04 -0.65 -1.87
N ILE A 56 -5.49 -1.69 -1.24
CA ILE A 56 -5.80 -3.05 -1.64
C ILE A 56 -6.10 -3.83 -0.38
N SER A 57 -6.82 -4.92 -0.53
CA SER A 57 -7.13 -5.75 0.61
C SER A 57 -5.92 -6.57 1.01
N GLU A 58 -5.93 -7.08 2.22
CA GLU A 58 -4.84 -7.93 2.66
C GLU A 58 -4.74 -9.18 1.79
N GLU A 59 -5.86 -9.69 1.34
CA GLU A 59 -5.87 -10.85 0.46
C GLU A 59 -5.12 -10.57 -0.82
N VAL A 60 -5.38 -9.44 -1.43
CA VAL A 60 -4.72 -9.05 -2.67
C VAL A 60 -3.25 -8.79 -2.40
N ALA A 61 -2.94 -8.17 -1.28
CA ALA A 61 -1.55 -7.90 -0.92
C ALA A 61 -0.77 -9.21 -0.77
N ARG A 62 -1.40 -10.22 -0.17
CA ARG A 62 -0.75 -11.52 -0.01
C ARG A 62 -0.50 -12.18 -1.35
N GLU A 63 -1.41 -12.00 -2.28
CA GLU A 63 -1.25 -12.58 -3.60
C GLU A 63 -0.16 -11.92 -4.39
N ARG A 64 -0.07 -10.61 -4.30
CA ARG A 64 0.86 -9.87 -5.12
C ARG A 64 2.25 -9.76 -4.50
N TYR A 65 2.31 -9.75 -3.19
CA TYR A 65 3.57 -9.58 -2.47
C TYR A 65 3.74 -10.67 -1.43
N PRO A 66 3.76 -11.94 -1.87
CA PRO A 66 3.81 -13.04 -0.90
C PRO A 66 5.03 -12.99 0.00
N GLN A 67 6.11 -12.40 -0.46
CA GLN A 67 7.31 -12.33 0.35
C GLN A 67 7.13 -11.51 1.62
N VAL A 68 6.17 -10.59 1.62
CA VAL A 68 5.92 -9.77 2.78
C VAL A 68 5.23 -10.58 3.87
N PHE A 69 4.39 -11.51 3.45
CA PHE A 69 3.59 -12.30 4.38
C PHE A 69 4.18 -13.68 4.64
N LYS A 70 5.36 -14.01 4.07
CA LYS A 70 5.93 -15.28 4.27
C LYS A 70 6.45 -15.34 5.66
N VAL A 71 5.84 -16.07 6.50
CA VAL A 71 6.25 -16.20 7.85
C VAL A 71 7.20 -17.32 7.97
N GLU A 72 8.26 -17.11 8.49
CA GLU A 72 9.14 -18.11 8.58
C GLU A 72 8.81 -18.97 9.53
N LYS A 73 8.57 -19.97 9.51
CA LYS A 73 8.16 -20.80 10.31
C LYS A 73 8.91 -21.62 10.58
N ILE A 74 9.31 -21.81 11.02
CA ILE A 74 10.11 -22.62 11.19
C ILE A 74 9.93 -23.43 11.68
#